data_e9ba4e54e2e8630693a949a3bfeced16
#
_entry.id   e9ba4e54e2e8630693a949a3bfeced16
#
_cell.length_a   1.000
_cell.length_b   1.000
_cell.length_c   1.000
_cell.angle_alpha   90.00
_cell.angle_beta   90.00
_cell.angle_gamma   90.00
#
_symmetry.space_group_name_H-M   'P 1'
#
loop_
_entity.id
_entity.type
_entity.pdbx_description
1 polymer ?
#
loop_
_entity_poly.entity_id
_entity_poly.type
_entity_poly.pdbx_seq_one_letter_code
_entity_poly.pdbx_strand_id
1 'polypeptide(L)'
;MAAASQSMQDSEFRLLSFDAVAKKAESHGSAVDVWRLHAADWRPVLARYAGVPLAELTLAVGPHGKPSLAAPSSPDFNLSHCGDIVLLAIARGVEIGVDVEVLRPRPRALQLAQRYFSADEAAALAALPEAECQQAFYRLWTAKEAVLKALGRGLAFGLDRVGFRLEAGGTAVLPQDFAHAAAPASAWMLHALAPSPGYLGALAWRGESRPIRRFALSP
;
A
#
# COMPACT_ATOMS: atom_id res chain seq x y z
N MET A 1 24.03 -13.33 9.92
CA MET A 1 23.38 -14.25 8.97
C MET A 1 21.94 -14.61 9.32
N ALA A 2 21.54 -14.76 10.59
CA ALA A 2 20.15 -15.07 10.99
C ALA A 2 19.12 -13.94 10.70
N ALA A 3 19.49 -12.67 10.84
CA ALA A 3 18.60 -11.53 10.60
C ALA A 3 18.22 -11.33 9.12
N ALA A 4 19.12 -11.65 8.18
CA ALA A 4 18.84 -11.56 6.74
C ALA A 4 17.90 -12.69 6.26
N SER A 5 17.96 -13.87 6.89
CA SER A 5 17.08 -15.00 6.59
C SER A 5 15.64 -14.75 7.09
N GLN A 6 15.48 -14.09 8.23
CA GLN A 6 14.19 -13.76 8.80
C GLN A 6 13.45 -12.67 7.98
N SER A 7 14.20 -11.67 7.44
CA SER A 7 13.64 -10.62 6.61
C SER A 7 13.14 -11.13 5.23
N MET A 8 13.70 -12.21 4.69
CA MET A 8 13.23 -12.83 3.46
C MET A 8 11.94 -13.64 3.66
N GLN A 9 11.78 -14.32 4.81
CA GLN A 9 10.54 -15.07 5.12
C GLN A 9 9.36 -14.16 5.43
N ASP A 10 9.60 -12.95 5.97
CA ASP A 10 8.57 -11.96 6.25
C ASP A 10 8.05 -11.22 5.00
N SER A 11 8.70 -11.39 3.84
CA SER A 11 8.29 -10.74 2.58
C SER A 11 7.30 -11.56 1.75
N GLU A 12 7.15 -12.85 2.00
CA GLU A 12 6.32 -13.75 1.19
C GLU A 12 4.83 -13.74 1.59
N PHE A 13 3.97 -13.79 0.57
CA PHE A 13 2.53 -13.95 0.75
C PHE A 13 2.18 -15.42 1.00
N ARG A 14 1.67 -15.72 2.20
CA ARG A 14 1.26 -17.07 2.59
C ARG A 14 -0.02 -17.46 1.84
N LEU A 15 0.02 -18.57 1.11
CA LEU A 15 -1.17 -19.13 0.45
C LEU A 15 -2.17 -19.68 1.47
N LEU A 16 -3.44 -19.32 1.30
CA LEU A 16 -4.55 -19.77 2.13
C LEU A 16 -5.74 -20.15 1.26
N SER A 17 -6.48 -21.17 1.67
CA SER A 17 -7.80 -21.48 1.09
C SER A 17 -8.81 -20.40 1.50
N PHE A 18 -9.88 -20.26 0.73
CA PHE A 18 -10.95 -19.32 1.03
C PHE A 18 -11.60 -19.58 2.41
N ASP A 19 -11.72 -20.84 2.82
CA ASP A 19 -12.26 -21.22 4.13
C ASP A 19 -11.39 -20.73 5.30
N ALA A 20 -10.07 -20.59 5.09
CA ALA A 20 -9.17 -20.07 6.09
C ALA A 20 -9.29 -18.55 6.30
N VAL A 21 -9.91 -17.81 5.35
CA VAL A 21 -10.11 -16.36 5.45
C VAL A 21 -10.92 -15.99 6.69
N ALA A 22 -12.00 -16.71 6.99
CA ALA A 22 -12.84 -16.45 8.16
C ALA A 22 -12.04 -16.50 9.46
N LYS A 23 -11.22 -17.56 9.65
CA LYS A 23 -10.33 -17.68 10.82
C LYS A 23 -9.33 -16.55 10.94
N LYS A 24 -8.85 -16.02 9.80
CA LYS A 24 -7.94 -14.86 9.79
C LYS A 24 -8.67 -13.56 10.14
N ALA A 25 -9.88 -13.38 9.65
CA ALA A 25 -10.73 -12.26 10.02
C ALA A 25 -11.06 -12.24 11.52
N GLU A 26 -11.40 -13.38 12.12
CA GLU A 26 -11.63 -13.53 13.56
C GLU A 26 -10.39 -13.21 14.40
N SER A 27 -9.21 -13.63 13.96
CA SER A 27 -7.91 -13.42 14.64
C SER A 27 -7.20 -12.13 14.22
N HIS A 28 -7.92 -11.18 13.60
CA HIS A 28 -7.31 -9.98 13.03
C HIS A 28 -6.65 -9.09 14.10
N GLY A 29 -7.34 -8.82 15.22
CA GLY A 29 -6.78 -8.04 16.34
C GLY A 29 -6.30 -6.66 15.88
N SER A 30 -5.08 -6.28 16.34
CA SER A 30 -4.40 -5.03 15.96
C SER A 30 -3.51 -5.16 14.72
N ALA A 31 -3.42 -6.34 14.10
CA ALA A 31 -2.58 -6.54 12.92
C ALA A 31 -3.11 -5.78 11.69
N VAL A 32 -2.24 -5.58 10.72
CA VAL A 32 -2.57 -5.17 9.37
C VAL A 32 -2.49 -6.39 8.46
N ASP A 33 -3.60 -6.75 7.82
CA ASP A 33 -3.64 -7.85 6.87
C ASP A 33 -3.57 -7.32 5.44
N VAL A 34 -2.64 -7.88 4.66
CA VAL A 34 -2.48 -7.56 3.25
C VAL A 34 -2.73 -8.82 2.42
N TRP A 35 -3.73 -8.77 1.59
CA TRP A 35 -4.10 -9.85 0.68
C TRP A 35 -3.67 -9.52 -0.74
N ARG A 36 -2.99 -10.48 -1.38
CA ARG A 36 -2.78 -10.51 -2.82
C ARG A 36 -3.87 -11.39 -3.44
N LEU A 37 -4.67 -10.82 -4.31
CA LEU A 37 -5.90 -11.40 -4.83
C LEU A 37 -6.00 -11.19 -6.35
N HIS A 38 -6.93 -11.91 -6.99
CA HIS A 38 -7.48 -11.55 -8.30
C HIS A 38 -8.69 -10.64 -8.16
N ALA A 39 -9.07 -9.99 -9.26
CA ALA A 39 -10.13 -8.96 -9.24
C ALA A 39 -11.48 -9.45 -8.70
N ALA A 40 -11.82 -10.72 -8.89
CA ALA A 40 -13.09 -11.30 -8.41
C ALA A 40 -13.12 -11.56 -6.90
N ASP A 41 -11.95 -11.66 -6.24
CA ASP A 41 -11.84 -12.25 -4.91
C ASP A 41 -11.90 -11.23 -3.77
N TRP A 42 -11.64 -9.95 -4.03
CA TRP A 42 -11.51 -8.98 -2.96
C TRP A 42 -12.82 -8.74 -2.18
N ARG A 43 -13.97 -8.73 -2.87
CA ARG A 43 -15.27 -8.54 -2.19
C ARG A 43 -15.64 -9.73 -1.28
N PRO A 44 -15.52 -10.99 -1.73
CA PRO A 44 -15.69 -12.15 -0.85
C PRO A 44 -14.77 -12.14 0.37
N VAL A 45 -13.48 -11.80 0.19
CA VAL A 45 -12.53 -11.66 1.31
C VAL A 45 -12.98 -10.55 2.27
N LEU A 46 -13.28 -9.37 1.75
CA LEU A 46 -13.72 -8.23 2.57
C LEU A 46 -15.02 -8.53 3.35
N ALA A 47 -15.98 -9.26 2.74
CA ALA A 47 -17.21 -9.65 3.40
C ALA A 47 -16.95 -10.53 4.65
N ARG A 48 -15.95 -11.44 4.60
CA ARG A 48 -15.54 -12.23 5.77
C ARG A 48 -15.01 -11.35 6.91
N TYR A 49 -14.21 -10.32 6.59
CA TYR A 49 -13.71 -9.35 7.59
C TYR A 49 -14.82 -8.45 8.14
N ALA A 50 -15.80 -8.11 7.32
CA ALA A 50 -16.98 -7.36 7.74
C ALA A 50 -17.97 -8.21 8.56
N GLY A 51 -17.85 -9.55 8.55
CA GLY A 51 -18.76 -10.47 9.24
C GLY A 51 -20.16 -10.53 8.63
N VAL A 52 -20.28 -10.27 7.32
CA VAL A 52 -21.57 -10.27 6.60
C VAL A 52 -21.54 -11.19 5.38
N PRO A 53 -22.70 -11.70 4.94
CA PRO A 53 -22.81 -12.36 3.64
C PRO A 53 -22.38 -11.42 2.50
N LEU A 54 -21.78 -11.97 1.44
CA LEU A 54 -21.33 -11.18 0.29
C LEU A 54 -22.45 -10.31 -0.32
N ALA A 55 -23.67 -10.85 -0.37
CA ALA A 55 -24.84 -10.13 -0.91
C ALA A 55 -25.24 -8.91 -0.08
N GLU A 56 -24.85 -8.86 1.19
CA GLU A 56 -25.13 -7.76 2.13
C GLU A 56 -23.96 -6.77 2.25
N LEU A 57 -22.83 -7.05 1.59
CA LEU A 57 -21.66 -6.19 1.64
C LEU A 57 -21.93 -4.84 0.97
N THR A 58 -22.14 -3.84 1.79
CA THR A 58 -22.43 -2.45 1.35
C THR A 58 -21.23 -1.56 1.58
N LEU A 59 -20.87 -0.81 0.55
CA LEU A 59 -19.78 0.16 0.60
C LEU A 59 -20.35 1.57 0.50
N ALA A 60 -19.89 2.44 1.38
CA ALA A 60 -20.01 3.87 1.23
C ALA A 60 -18.80 4.42 0.46
N VAL A 61 -18.96 5.58 -0.16
CA VAL A 61 -17.87 6.25 -0.89
C VAL A 61 -17.66 7.62 -0.27
N GLY A 62 -16.45 7.88 0.18
CA GLY A 62 -16.06 9.17 0.74
C GLY A 62 -15.99 10.28 -0.31
N PRO A 63 -15.81 11.53 0.11
CA PRO A 63 -15.87 12.72 -0.77
C PRO A 63 -14.80 12.72 -1.87
N HIS A 64 -13.73 11.95 -1.71
CA HIS A 64 -12.65 11.83 -2.69
C HIS A 64 -12.57 10.41 -3.30
N GLY A 65 -13.66 9.63 -3.23
CA GLY A 65 -13.75 8.32 -3.89
C GLY A 65 -13.21 7.14 -3.08
N LYS A 66 -12.66 7.34 -1.85
CA LYS A 66 -12.20 6.22 -1.01
C LYS A 66 -13.41 5.40 -0.54
N PRO A 67 -13.46 4.09 -0.85
CA PRO A 67 -14.52 3.23 -0.34
C PRO A 67 -14.31 2.91 1.14
N SER A 68 -15.40 2.75 1.88
CA SER A 68 -15.44 2.31 3.27
C SER A 68 -16.61 1.34 3.50
N LEU A 69 -16.53 0.56 4.56
CA LEU A 69 -17.66 -0.27 5.03
C LEU A 69 -18.65 0.62 5.80
N ALA A 70 -19.94 0.40 5.57
CA ALA A 70 -20.98 1.26 6.12
C ALA A 70 -21.21 1.06 7.62
N ALA A 71 -20.92 -0.13 8.18
CA ALA A 71 -21.17 -0.42 9.60
C ALA A 71 -20.08 0.19 10.51
N PRO A 72 -20.45 0.87 11.63
CA PRO A 72 -19.53 1.64 12.48
C PRO A 72 -18.35 0.88 13.09
N SER A 73 -18.49 -0.43 13.32
CA SER A 73 -17.44 -1.28 13.91
C SER A 73 -16.65 -2.07 12.86
N SER A 74 -16.86 -1.78 11.60
CA SER A 74 -16.18 -2.47 10.50
C SER A 74 -14.70 -2.15 10.47
N PRO A 75 -13.86 -3.04 9.95
CA PRO A 75 -12.46 -2.71 9.71
C PRO A 75 -12.31 -1.65 8.62
N ASP A 76 -11.26 -0.86 8.74
CA ASP A 76 -10.78 -0.01 7.65
C ASP A 76 -10.15 -0.88 6.56
N PHE A 77 -10.32 -0.50 5.32
CA PHE A 77 -9.68 -1.18 4.20
C PHE A 77 -9.25 -0.23 3.10
N ASN A 78 -8.33 -0.68 2.29
CA ASN A 78 -7.94 0.00 1.06
C ASN A 78 -7.59 -1.01 -0.03
N LEU A 79 -7.81 -0.62 -1.26
CA LEU A 79 -7.58 -1.42 -2.47
C LEU A 79 -6.64 -0.71 -3.44
N SER A 80 -5.76 -1.49 -4.07
CA SER A 80 -5.07 -1.09 -5.29
C SER A 80 -5.04 -2.26 -6.26
N HIS A 81 -5.08 -1.98 -7.56
CA HIS A 81 -4.96 -3.01 -8.58
C HIS A 81 -4.04 -2.56 -9.71
N CYS A 82 -3.22 -3.48 -10.19
CA CYS A 82 -2.41 -3.27 -11.39
C CYS A 82 -2.21 -4.61 -12.10
N GLY A 83 -2.52 -4.66 -13.41
CA GLY A 83 -2.55 -5.92 -14.13
C GLY A 83 -3.52 -6.92 -13.49
N ASP A 84 -3.04 -8.13 -13.23
CA ASP A 84 -3.85 -9.22 -12.65
C ASP A 84 -3.84 -9.24 -11.12
N ILE A 85 -3.11 -8.31 -10.47
CA ILE A 85 -2.97 -8.27 -9.02
C ILE A 85 -3.88 -7.21 -8.42
N VAL A 86 -4.62 -7.61 -7.40
CA VAL A 86 -5.29 -6.74 -6.45
C VAL A 86 -4.59 -6.88 -5.10
N LEU A 87 -4.19 -5.76 -4.50
CA LEU A 87 -3.85 -5.70 -3.09
C LEU A 87 -5.02 -5.16 -2.30
N LEU A 88 -5.46 -5.91 -1.30
CA LEU A 88 -6.45 -5.51 -0.31
C LEU A 88 -5.76 -5.43 1.05
N ALA A 89 -5.65 -4.24 1.60
CA ALA A 89 -5.16 -4.00 2.96
C ALA A 89 -6.34 -3.80 3.90
N ILE A 90 -6.31 -4.45 5.07
CA ILE A 90 -7.36 -4.41 6.08
C ILE A 90 -6.73 -4.14 7.45
N ALA A 91 -7.31 -3.22 8.21
CA ALA A 91 -6.89 -2.89 9.57
C ALA A 91 -8.11 -2.48 10.41
N ARG A 92 -7.97 -2.38 11.75
CA ARG A 92 -8.98 -1.82 12.62
C ARG A 92 -8.48 -0.55 13.30
N GLY A 93 -9.28 0.52 13.22
CA GLY A 93 -9.04 1.77 13.93
C GLY A 93 -7.81 2.53 13.44
N VAL A 94 -7.42 2.36 12.17
CA VAL A 94 -6.42 3.18 11.49
C VAL A 94 -6.79 3.38 10.03
N GLU A 95 -6.65 4.60 9.56
CA GLU A 95 -6.73 4.90 8.13
C GLU A 95 -5.56 4.26 7.39
N ILE A 96 -5.87 3.30 6.52
CA ILE A 96 -4.87 2.52 5.79
C ILE A 96 -4.91 2.84 4.30
N GLY A 97 -3.76 2.77 3.66
CA GLY A 97 -3.61 2.88 2.22
C GLY A 97 -2.62 1.86 1.67
N VAL A 98 -2.91 1.34 0.50
CA VAL A 98 -2.04 0.40 -0.22
C VAL A 98 -1.99 0.79 -1.69
N ASP A 99 -0.81 0.63 -2.29
CA ASP A 99 -0.64 0.80 -3.72
C ASP A 99 0.22 -0.31 -4.32
N VAL A 100 -0.02 -0.62 -5.61
CA VAL A 100 0.73 -1.61 -6.38
C VAL A 100 0.88 -1.18 -7.82
N GLU A 101 2.10 -1.37 -8.35
CA GLU A 101 2.44 -1.07 -9.74
C GLU A 101 3.25 -2.22 -10.35
N VAL A 102 3.01 -2.50 -11.63
CA VAL A 102 3.84 -3.40 -12.42
C VAL A 102 5.07 -2.63 -12.93
N LEU A 103 6.24 -3.24 -12.73
CA LEU A 103 7.50 -2.71 -13.27
C LEU A 103 7.53 -2.90 -14.78
N ARG A 104 7.35 -1.81 -15.51
CA ARG A 104 7.45 -1.76 -16.98
C ARG A 104 8.24 -0.52 -17.39
N PRO A 105 8.89 -0.53 -18.56
CA PRO A 105 9.58 0.65 -19.06
C PRO A 105 8.66 1.88 -19.03
N ARG A 106 9.13 2.96 -18.37
CA ARG A 106 8.42 4.23 -18.29
C ARG A 106 9.36 5.37 -18.70
N PRO A 107 9.53 5.60 -19.99
CA PRO A 107 10.51 6.58 -20.50
C PRO A 107 10.32 8.01 -19.96
N ARG A 108 9.12 8.33 -19.48
CA ARG A 108 8.78 9.64 -18.92
C ARG A 108 8.79 9.68 -17.38
N ALA A 109 9.39 8.69 -16.71
CA ALA A 109 9.40 8.62 -15.25
C ALA A 109 9.97 9.90 -14.62
N LEU A 110 11.15 10.34 -15.09
CA LEU A 110 11.78 11.56 -14.58
C LEU A 110 10.96 12.83 -14.87
N GLN A 111 10.35 12.93 -16.03
CA GLN A 111 9.47 14.07 -16.37
C GLN A 111 8.22 14.11 -15.47
N LEU A 112 7.66 12.93 -15.15
CA LEU A 112 6.54 12.84 -14.20
C LEU A 112 6.98 13.23 -12.79
N ALA A 113 8.17 12.78 -12.34
CA ALA A 113 8.73 13.17 -11.07
C ALA A 113 8.95 14.69 -10.99
N GLN A 114 9.55 15.30 -12.01
CA GLN A 114 9.77 16.76 -12.08
C GLN A 114 8.47 17.56 -12.02
N ARG A 115 7.37 16.99 -12.52
CA ARG A 115 6.07 17.66 -12.55
C ARG A 115 5.26 17.49 -11.27
N TYR A 116 5.38 16.37 -10.58
CA TYR A 116 4.45 15.97 -9.52
C TYR A 116 5.10 15.67 -8.17
N PHE A 117 6.41 15.43 -8.11
CA PHE A 117 7.12 15.18 -6.88
C PHE A 117 7.79 16.46 -6.35
N SER A 118 8.40 16.40 -5.19
CA SER A 118 9.20 17.51 -4.70
C SER A 118 10.46 17.70 -5.57
N ALA A 119 11.05 18.91 -5.54
CA ALA A 119 12.27 19.20 -6.29
C ALA A 119 13.44 18.30 -5.86
N ASP A 120 13.55 18.02 -4.56
CA ASP A 120 14.60 17.16 -4.00
C ASP A 120 14.47 15.71 -4.45
N GLU A 121 13.24 15.17 -4.49
CA GLU A 121 12.99 13.82 -4.98
C GLU A 121 13.28 13.68 -6.49
N ALA A 122 12.88 14.68 -7.27
CA ALA A 122 13.17 14.70 -8.70
C ALA A 122 14.68 14.80 -8.97
N ALA A 123 15.41 15.61 -8.20
CA ALA A 123 16.86 15.72 -8.27
C ALA A 123 17.55 14.40 -7.85
N ALA A 124 17.08 13.78 -6.77
CA ALA A 124 17.61 12.50 -6.32
C ALA A 124 17.41 11.38 -7.35
N LEU A 125 16.25 11.34 -8.02
CA LEU A 125 15.99 10.40 -9.12
C LEU A 125 16.90 10.66 -10.33
N ALA A 126 17.12 11.94 -10.68
CA ALA A 126 17.97 12.31 -11.81
C ALA A 126 19.45 11.97 -11.60
N ALA A 127 19.89 11.85 -10.35
CA ALA A 127 21.25 11.46 -10.00
C ALA A 127 21.52 9.94 -10.06
N LEU A 128 20.45 9.11 -10.21
CA LEU A 128 20.59 7.66 -10.28
C LEU A 128 20.90 7.20 -11.71
N PRO A 129 21.63 6.06 -11.87
CA PRO A 129 21.70 5.37 -13.14
C PRO A 129 20.30 5.03 -13.68
N GLU A 130 20.12 5.01 -14.99
CA GLU A 130 18.80 4.85 -15.64
C GLU A 130 18.00 3.63 -15.12
N ALA A 131 18.68 2.48 -14.97
CA ALA A 131 18.05 1.24 -14.48
C ALA A 131 17.54 1.36 -13.03
N GLU A 132 18.28 2.08 -12.17
CA GLU A 132 17.91 2.31 -10.77
C GLU A 132 16.85 3.40 -10.65
N CYS A 133 16.95 4.46 -11.46
CA CYS A 133 16.01 5.58 -11.50
C CYS A 133 14.57 5.09 -11.70
N GLN A 134 14.35 4.17 -12.61
CA GLN A 134 13.01 3.65 -12.89
C GLN A 134 12.41 2.90 -11.69
N GLN A 135 13.18 2.04 -11.04
CA GLN A 135 12.71 1.33 -9.85
C GLN A 135 12.48 2.29 -8.68
N ALA A 136 13.39 3.26 -8.47
CA ALA A 136 13.25 4.29 -7.44
C ALA A 136 12.00 5.17 -7.67
N PHE A 137 11.71 5.50 -8.93
CA PHE A 137 10.48 6.20 -9.29
C PHE A 137 9.23 5.42 -8.86
N TYR A 138 9.15 4.11 -9.16
CA TYR A 138 8.00 3.30 -8.76
C TYR A 138 7.89 3.15 -7.25
N ARG A 139 9.00 3.07 -6.50
CA ARG A 139 8.99 3.06 -5.03
C ARG A 139 8.43 4.36 -4.47
N LEU A 140 8.88 5.52 -4.99
CA LEU A 140 8.34 6.82 -4.59
C LEU A 140 6.86 6.94 -4.95
N TRP A 141 6.50 6.57 -6.16
CA TRP A 141 5.12 6.61 -6.64
C TRP A 141 4.19 5.82 -5.73
N THR A 142 4.47 4.53 -5.52
CA THR A 142 3.64 3.65 -4.69
C THR A 142 3.59 4.11 -3.22
N ALA A 143 4.69 4.62 -2.67
CA ALA A 143 4.73 5.17 -1.31
C ALA A 143 3.82 6.39 -1.17
N LYS A 144 3.90 7.35 -2.10
CA LYS A 144 3.06 8.54 -2.13
C LYS A 144 1.58 8.19 -2.28
N GLU A 145 1.25 7.33 -3.24
CA GLU A 145 -0.12 6.87 -3.48
C GLU A 145 -0.68 6.14 -2.25
N ALA A 146 0.09 5.30 -1.58
CA ALA A 146 -0.35 4.62 -0.36
C ALA A 146 -0.70 5.64 0.75
N VAL A 147 0.12 6.68 0.95
CA VAL A 147 -0.18 7.74 1.93
C VAL A 147 -1.44 8.53 1.52
N LEU A 148 -1.57 8.92 0.25
CA LEU A 148 -2.75 9.66 -0.21
C LEU A 148 -4.04 8.83 -0.12
N LYS A 149 -3.96 7.53 -0.38
CA LYS A 149 -5.07 6.59 -0.21
C LYS A 149 -5.43 6.40 1.26
N ALA A 150 -4.45 6.35 2.16
CA ALA A 150 -4.72 6.32 3.60
C ALA A 150 -5.47 7.59 4.03
N LEU A 151 -5.01 8.77 3.62
CA LEU A 151 -5.67 10.05 3.87
C LEU A 151 -7.07 10.16 3.24
N GLY A 152 -7.40 9.33 2.25
CA GLY A 152 -8.65 9.42 1.53
C GLY A 152 -8.81 10.70 0.71
N ARG A 153 -7.71 11.34 0.29
CA ARG A 153 -7.75 12.62 -0.44
C ARG A 153 -7.37 12.51 -1.92
N GLY A 154 -6.89 11.35 -2.35
CA GLY A 154 -6.51 11.10 -3.73
C GLY A 154 -5.41 12.05 -4.24
N LEU A 155 -5.14 11.99 -5.55
CA LEU A 155 -4.12 12.80 -6.22
C LEU A 155 -4.34 14.32 -6.10
N ALA A 156 -5.58 14.77 -5.88
CA ALA A 156 -5.90 16.18 -5.69
C ALA A 156 -5.23 16.80 -4.45
N PHE A 157 -4.79 15.99 -3.50
CA PHE A 157 -4.00 16.48 -2.36
C PHE A 157 -2.63 17.03 -2.80
N GLY A 158 -2.02 16.46 -3.82
CA GLY A 158 -0.68 16.77 -4.31
C GLY A 158 0.37 15.76 -3.86
N LEU A 159 1.05 15.14 -4.82
CA LEU A 159 2.15 14.20 -4.56
C LEU A 159 3.38 14.91 -3.99
N ASP A 160 3.58 16.17 -4.32
CA ASP A 160 4.63 17.04 -3.79
C ASP A 160 4.49 17.34 -2.29
N ARG A 161 3.30 17.18 -1.73
CA ARG A 161 3.01 17.44 -0.32
C ARG A 161 3.32 16.28 0.63
N VAL A 162 3.74 15.16 0.09
CA VAL A 162 4.23 13.99 0.84
C VAL A 162 5.63 13.66 0.36
N GLY A 163 6.63 14.29 0.99
CA GLY A 163 8.04 14.21 0.62
C GLY A 163 8.74 13.02 1.24
N PHE A 164 9.50 12.29 0.44
CA PHE A 164 10.26 11.13 0.86
C PHE A 164 11.74 11.32 0.56
N ARG A 165 12.59 10.74 1.39
CA ARG A 165 14.02 10.62 1.12
C ARG A 165 14.32 9.27 0.48
N LEU A 166 15.05 9.29 -0.63
CA LEU A 166 15.60 8.07 -1.22
C LEU A 166 16.86 7.64 -0.46
N GLU A 167 16.93 6.37 -0.11
CA GLU A 167 18.17 5.74 0.35
C GLU A 167 19.14 5.54 -0.81
N ALA A 168 20.43 5.28 -0.50
CA ALA A 168 21.47 5.10 -1.50
C ALA A 168 21.07 4.03 -2.54
N GLY A 169 21.29 4.35 -3.83
CA GLY A 169 20.89 3.49 -4.95
C GLY A 169 19.37 3.38 -5.17
N GLY A 170 18.56 4.24 -4.53
CA GLY A 170 17.10 4.23 -4.70
C GLY A 170 16.41 2.96 -4.16
N THR A 171 17.07 2.22 -3.27
CA THR A 171 16.64 0.90 -2.80
C THR A 171 15.48 0.96 -1.81
N ALA A 172 15.34 2.06 -1.06
CA ALA A 172 14.26 2.30 -0.12
C ALA A 172 13.85 3.77 -0.12
N VAL A 173 12.64 4.05 0.39
CA VAL A 173 12.09 5.39 0.57
C VAL A 173 11.63 5.56 2.02
N LEU A 174 11.94 6.71 2.62
CA LEU A 174 11.60 7.02 4.00
C LEU A 174 10.78 8.31 4.05
N PRO A 175 9.68 8.37 4.82
CA PRO A 175 8.93 9.59 5.05
C PRO A 175 9.86 10.69 5.60
N GLN A 176 9.83 11.88 5.00
CA GLN A 176 10.71 12.98 5.39
C GLN A 176 9.94 14.25 5.71
N ASP A 177 9.22 14.79 4.74
CA ASP A 177 8.52 16.07 4.89
C ASP A 177 7.10 15.96 4.34
N PHE A 178 6.13 15.91 5.25
CA PHE A 178 4.72 15.82 4.93
C PHE A 178 4.01 17.09 5.35
N ALA A 179 3.25 17.67 4.42
CA ALA A 179 2.56 18.94 4.63
C ALA A 179 1.08 18.74 5.01
N HIS A 180 0.50 19.77 5.59
CA HIS A 180 -0.94 19.87 5.87
C HIS A 180 -1.51 18.67 6.66
N ALA A 181 -2.57 18.05 6.14
CA ALA A 181 -3.23 16.92 6.78
C ALA A 181 -2.37 15.64 6.88
N ALA A 182 -1.29 15.55 6.10
CA ALA A 182 -0.33 14.45 6.18
C ALA A 182 0.70 14.62 7.31
N ALA A 183 1.00 15.84 7.74
CA ALA A 183 2.02 16.12 8.76
C ALA A 183 1.66 15.53 10.15
N PRO A 184 2.67 15.16 10.97
CA PRO A 184 4.07 15.06 10.63
C PRO A 184 4.42 13.74 9.93
N ALA A 185 5.49 13.71 9.13
CA ALA A 185 5.97 12.50 8.45
C ALA A 185 6.35 11.38 9.43
N SER A 186 6.86 11.73 10.61
CA SER A 186 7.22 10.78 11.67
C SER A 186 6.05 9.99 12.27
N ALA A 187 4.81 10.41 12.03
CA ALA A 187 3.63 9.70 12.48
C ALA A 187 3.21 8.56 11.53
N TRP A 188 3.90 8.37 10.41
CA TRP A 188 3.54 7.40 9.40
C TRP A 188 4.39 6.15 9.43
N MET A 189 3.73 5.02 9.34
CA MET A 189 4.33 3.73 9.03
C MET A 189 4.25 3.50 7.54
N LEU A 190 5.40 3.19 6.93
CA LEU A 190 5.51 2.87 5.51
C LEU A 190 6.24 1.54 5.34
N HIS A 191 5.66 0.65 4.55
CA HIS A 191 6.25 -0.66 4.28
C HIS A 191 6.24 -0.93 2.78
N ALA A 192 7.40 -1.27 2.23
CA ALA A 192 7.51 -1.75 0.86
C ALA A 192 6.88 -3.15 0.73
N LEU A 193 6.21 -3.38 -0.38
CA LEU A 193 5.61 -4.66 -0.73
C LEU A 193 6.17 -5.15 -2.08
N ALA A 194 6.43 -6.46 -2.15
CA ALA A 194 6.78 -7.15 -3.40
C ALA A 194 5.76 -8.28 -3.62
N PRO A 195 4.55 -7.97 -4.11
CA PRO A 195 3.46 -8.94 -4.15
C PRO A 195 3.70 -10.07 -5.16
N SER A 196 4.51 -9.85 -6.17
CA SER A 196 4.91 -10.85 -7.18
C SER A 196 6.16 -10.36 -7.91
N PRO A 197 6.93 -11.24 -8.55
CA PRO A 197 8.02 -10.82 -9.44
C PRO A 197 7.54 -9.79 -10.46
N GLY A 198 8.30 -8.70 -10.63
CA GLY A 198 7.95 -7.62 -11.54
C GLY A 198 6.90 -6.64 -11.02
N TYR A 199 6.50 -6.73 -9.75
CA TYR A 199 5.61 -5.76 -9.10
C TYR A 199 6.28 -5.10 -7.90
N LEU A 200 5.98 -3.84 -7.71
CA LEU A 200 6.28 -3.09 -6.50
C LEU A 200 5.00 -2.53 -5.89
N GLY A 201 4.97 -2.44 -4.57
CA GLY A 201 3.86 -1.81 -3.88
C GLY A 201 4.33 -1.16 -2.58
N ALA A 202 3.43 -0.44 -1.96
CA ALA A 202 3.62 0.16 -0.65
C ALA A 202 2.34 0.07 0.18
N LEU A 203 2.52 -0.03 1.48
CA LEU A 203 1.48 -0.02 2.49
C LEU A 203 1.79 1.13 3.45
N ALA A 204 0.80 1.95 3.75
CA ALA A 204 0.96 3.07 4.67
C ALA A 204 -0.22 3.21 5.62
N TRP A 205 0.07 3.62 6.85
CA TRP A 205 -0.93 4.06 7.82
C TRP A 205 -0.32 5.08 8.78
N ARG A 206 -1.19 5.84 9.45
CA ARG A 206 -0.78 6.78 10.49
C ARG A 206 -0.96 6.17 11.87
N GLY A 207 0.07 6.27 12.73
CA GLY A 207 0.02 5.81 14.12
C GLY A 207 1.12 4.82 14.47
N GLU A 208 0.86 3.97 15.43
CA GLU A 208 1.84 3.02 15.98
C GLU A 208 2.17 1.88 15.02
N SER A 209 3.34 1.28 15.23
CA SER A 209 3.75 0.07 14.53
C SER A 209 2.81 -1.09 14.84
N ARG A 210 2.48 -1.88 13.82
CA ARG A 210 1.58 -3.02 13.90
C ARG A 210 2.18 -4.23 13.19
N PRO A 211 1.89 -5.46 13.66
CA PRO A 211 2.26 -6.66 12.91
C PRO A 211 1.59 -6.66 11.53
N ILE A 212 2.34 -6.98 10.48
CA ILE A 212 1.82 -7.13 9.13
C ILE A 212 1.74 -8.61 8.80
N ARG A 213 0.56 -9.06 8.37
CA ARG A 213 0.35 -10.44 7.91
C ARG A 213 0.04 -10.40 6.41
N ARG A 214 0.74 -11.19 5.63
CA ARG A 214 0.61 -11.22 4.16
C ARG A 214 0.02 -12.53 3.70
N PHE A 215 -1.07 -12.45 2.92
CA PHE A 215 -1.83 -13.62 2.47
C PHE A 215 -2.11 -13.54 0.97
N ALA A 216 -2.20 -14.70 0.32
CA ALA A 216 -2.76 -14.85 -1.01
C ALA A 216 -3.77 -16.00 -1.01
N LEU A 217 -4.80 -15.93 -1.85
CA LEU A 217 -5.68 -17.07 -2.05
C LEU A 217 -4.97 -18.14 -2.90
N SER A 218 -5.15 -19.39 -2.50
CA SER A 218 -4.85 -20.52 -3.35
C SER A 218 -5.84 -20.54 -4.53
N PRO A 219 -5.37 -20.91 -5.73
CA PRO A 219 -6.25 -21.13 -6.88
C PRO A 219 -7.34 -22.15 -6.59
#